data_d11b4baf6ceeffff741c516c432f6605
#
_entry.id   d11b4baf6ceeffff741c516c432f6605
#
_cell.length_a   1.000
_cell.length_b   1.000
_cell.length_c   1.000
_cell.angle_alpha   90.00
_cell.angle_beta   90.00
_cell.angle_gamma   90.00
#
_symmetry.space_group_name_H-M   'P 1'
#
loop_
_entity.id
_entity.type
_entity.pdbx_description
1 polymer ?
#
loop_
_entity_poly.entity_id
_entity_poly.type
_entity_poly.pdbx_seq_one_letter_code
_entity_poly.pdbx_strand_id
1 'polypeptide(L)'
;GTLWAAMNVGASKSTDFGLYFQWGDTQGYTKDQVGTGSGQKKFAIEWNDYKWGTYKKFTKYTKRGSKLELEDDAAHVNMGGDWHMPAPKQIRELLDNTITSWETLEDGIEGVKFTSKKDASKTIFIPIAGNAWDGSVHGSGGYGGVWSSALYTNNAISGQYLFFNSSYVYLSHSCRSNGYSVRGVIG
;
A
#
# COMPACT_ATOMS: atom_id res chain seq x y z
N GLY A 1 -6.93 18.40 -8.43
CA GLY A 1 -6.83 17.43 -7.35
C GLY A 1 -6.10 16.16 -7.82
N THR A 2 -5.75 15.31 -6.88
CA THR A 2 -5.03 14.07 -7.15
C THR A 2 -5.92 13.06 -7.89
N LEU A 3 -5.42 12.53 -9.00
CA LEU A 3 -6.04 11.40 -9.71
C LEU A 3 -5.53 10.09 -9.08
N TRP A 4 -6.44 9.21 -8.68
CA TRP A 4 -6.14 7.89 -8.12
C TRP A 4 -6.37 6.79 -9.15
N ALA A 5 -5.46 5.83 -9.24
CA ALA A 5 -5.65 4.66 -10.08
C ALA A 5 -6.89 3.85 -9.65
N ALA A 6 -7.56 3.23 -10.63
CA ALA A 6 -8.79 2.46 -10.37
C ALA A 6 -8.54 1.16 -9.60
N MET A 7 -7.30 0.64 -9.60
CA MET A 7 -6.94 -0.63 -8.96
C MET A 7 -5.53 -0.60 -8.37
N ASN A 8 -5.23 -1.55 -7.48
CA ASN A 8 -3.89 -1.71 -6.91
C ASN A 8 -2.88 -2.14 -7.97
N VAL A 9 -1.60 -1.83 -7.76
CA VAL A 9 -0.52 -2.30 -8.64
C VAL A 9 -0.53 -3.84 -8.69
N GLY A 10 -0.50 -4.38 -9.91
CA GLY A 10 -0.57 -5.82 -10.16
C GLY A 10 -1.98 -6.42 -10.18
N ALA A 11 -3.02 -5.62 -9.96
CA ALA A 11 -4.41 -6.04 -10.08
C ALA A 11 -4.93 -5.88 -11.50
N SER A 12 -5.89 -6.73 -11.89
CA SER A 12 -6.60 -6.65 -13.18
C SER A 12 -7.96 -5.98 -13.08
N LYS A 13 -8.51 -5.91 -11.88
CA LYS A 13 -9.78 -5.25 -11.54
C LYS A 13 -9.72 -4.64 -10.14
N SER A 14 -10.67 -3.76 -9.83
CA SER A 14 -10.69 -3.00 -8.57
C SER A 14 -10.84 -3.88 -7.30
N THR A 15 -11.35 -5.09 -7.44
CA THR A 15 -11.53 -6.05 -6.33
C THR A 15 -10.34 -6.99 -6.13
N ASP A 16 -9.40 -7.03 -7.06
CA ASP A 16 -8.16 -7.80 -6.89
C ASP A 16 -7.24 -7.13 -5.86
N PHE A 17 -6.61 -7.93 -5.02
CA PHE A 17 -5.68 -7.41 -4.00
C PHE A 17 -4.40 -6.82 -4.61
N GLY A 18 -3.98 -7.31 -5.80
CA GLY A 18 -2.72 -6.94 -6.42
C GLY A 18 -1.52 -7.55 -5.70
N LEU A 19 -0.41 -6.82 -5.74
CA LEU A 19 0.85 -7.25 -5.16
C LEU A 19 1.08 -6.59 -3.79
N TYR A 20 1.82 -7.30 -2.93
CA TYR A 20 2.34 -6.78 -1.67
C TYR A 20 3.78 -6.31 -1.86
N PHE A 21 4.07 -5.08 -1.47
CA PHE A 21 5.38 -4.45 -1.58
C PHE A 21 5.92 -4.08 -0.21
N GLN A 22 7.19 -4.37 0.04
CA GLN A 22 7.92 -3.71 1.13
C GLN A 22 8.16 -2.24 0.75
N TRP A 23 8.21 -1.34 1.72
CA TRP A 23 8.32 0.09 1.44
C TRP A 23 9.65 0.42 0.73
N GLY A 24 9.58 1.07 -0.43
CA GLY A 24 10.75 1.41 -1.25
C GLY A 24 11.35 0.24 -2.04
N ASP A 25 10.66 -0.89 -2.11
CA ASP A 25 10.97 -1.97 -3.05
C ASP A 25 9.97 -1.94 -4.22
N THR A 26 10.48 -2.06 -5.43
CA THR A 26 9.69 -2.07 -6.66
C THR A 26 9.28 -3.48 -7.09
N GLN A 27 9.81 -4.49 -6.44
CA GLN A 27 9.38 -5.89 -6.58
C GLN A 27 8.24 -6.17 -5.61
N GLY A 28 7.08 -6.51 -6.15
CA GLY A 28 5.92 -6.97 -5.38
C GLY A 28 5.69 -8.46 -5.51
N TYR A 29 4.90 -9.01 -4.59
CA TYR A 29 4.59 -10.44 -4.53
C TYR A 29 3.08 -10.66 -4.40
N THR A 30 2.56 -11.68 -5.10
CA THR A 30 1.18 -12.13 -4.92
C THR A 30 1.02 -12.82 -3.56
N LYS A 31 -0.24 -12.94 -3.10
CA LYS A 31 -0.55 -13.69 -1.87
C LYS A 31 0.06 -15.10 -1.87
N ASP A 32 0.04 -15.79 -3.02
CA ASP A 32 0.56 -17.16 -3.15
C ASP A 32 2.10 -17.22 -3.12
N GLN A 33 2.78 -16.14 -3.44
CA GLN A 33 4.24 -16.03 -3.35
C GLN A 33 4.74 -15.72 -1.95
N VAL A 34 3.89 -15.24 -1.06
CA VAL A 34 4.23 -15.00 0.34
C VAL A 34 4.23 -16.34 1.08
N GLY A 35 5.30 -16.63 1.79
CA GLY A 35 5.39 -17.88 2.54
C GLY A 35 6.80 -18.25 2.96
N THR A 36 6.87 -19.28 3.78
CA THR A 36 8.11 -19.98 4.19
C THR A 36 7.99 -21.43 3.80
N GLY A 37 9.09 -22.07 3.40
CA GLY A 37 9.09 -23.50 3.14
C GLY A 37 9.85 -23.93 1.88
N SER A 38 10.05 -25.24 1.74
CA SER A 38 10.68 -25.88 0.58
C SER A 38 9.65 -26.15 -0.52
N GLY A 39 10.03 -25.98 -1.77
CA GLY A 39 9.16 -26.19 -2.92
C GLY A 39 9.27 -25.02 -3.89
N GLN A 40 8.16 -24.43 -4.28
CA GLN A 40 8.20 -23.16 -5.02
C GLN A 40 8.82 -22.08 -4.14
N LYS A 41 9.65 -21.23 -4.77
CA LYS A 41 10.29 -20.11 -4.06
C LYS A 41 9.23 -19.22 -3.45
N LYS A 42 9.27 -19.10 -2.11
CA LYS A 42 8.42 -18.24 -1.32
C LYS A 42 9.23 -17.08 -0.75
N PHE A 43 8.55 -15.99 -0.45
CA PHE A 43 9.14 -14.80 0.15
C PHE A 43 8.49 -14.55 1.51
N ALA A 44 9.30 -14.52 2.56
CA ALA A 44 8.80 -14.36 3.93
C ALA A 44 8.31 -12.93 4.21
N ILE A 45 8.80 -11.96 3.45
CA ILE A 45 8.49 -10.53 3.66
C ILE A 45 8.91 -10.09 5.06
N GLU A 46 10.19 -10.18 5.32
CA GLU A 46 10.84 -9.87 6.59
C GLU A 46 11.99 -8.88 6.41
N TRP A 47 12.61 -8.50 7.54
CA TRP A 47 13.82 -7.66 7.51
C TRP A 47 15.00 -8.30 6.76
N ASN A 48 15.11 -9.62 6.76
CA ASN A 48 16.17 -10.33 6.03
C ASN A 48 15.97 -10.29 4.51
N ASP A 49 14.76 -10.08 4.04
CA ASP A 49 14.42 -9.93 2.62
C ASP A 49 14.42 -8.47 2.17
N TYR A 50 14.58 -7.53 3.12
CA TYR A 50 14.38 -6.12 2.84
C TYR A 50 15.55 -5.49 2.09
N LYS A 51 15.26 -4.87 0.97
CA LYS A 51 16.24 -4.28 0.03
C LYS A 51 17.14 -3.22 0.68
N TRP A 52 16.62 -2.42 1.61
CA TRP A 52 17.28 -1.22 2.13
C TRP A 52 17.84 -1.39 3.54
N GLY A 53 18.26 -2.61 3.87
CA GLY A 53 18.97 -2.91 5.11
C GLY A 53 18.23 -3.86 6.04
N THR A 54 18.63 -3.84 7.30
CA THR A 54 18.06 -4.68 8.35
C THR A 54 17.42 -3.81 9.43
N TYR A 55 16.80 -4.42 10.43
CA TYR A 55 16.19 -3.70 11.55
C TYR A 55 17.16 -2.71 12.17
N LYS A 56 16.80 -1.42 12.13
CA LYS A 56 17.60 -0.26 12.60
C LYS A 56 18.94 -0.01 11.90
N LYS A 57 19.27 -0.77 10.84
CA LYS A 57 20.50 -0.56 10.05
C LYS A 57 20.15 -0.38 8.59
N PHE A 58 19.82 0.85 8.21
CA PHE A 58 19.35 1.17 6.86
C PHE A 58 20.50 1.62 5.94
N THR A 59 20.48 1.16 4.69
CA THR A 59 21.45 1.52 3.64
C THR A 59 20.96 2.67 2.77
N LYS A 60 19.63 2.88 2.67
CA LYS A 60 18.99 4.02 1.98
C LYS A 60 17.80 4.49 2.81
N TYR A 61 17.40 5.76 2.65
CA TYR A 61 16.31 6.36 3.42
C TYR A 61 16.53 6.25 4.94
N THR A 62 17.70 6.70 5.36
CA THR A 62 18.16 6.58 6.76
C THR A 62 17.54 7.58 7.70
N LYS A 63 16.97 8.67 7.16
CA LYS A 63 16.35 9.75 7.95
C LYS A 63 14.84 9.59 8.01
N ARG A 64 14.25 9.82 9.20
CA ARG A 64 12.81 9.91 9.38
C ARG A 64 12.20 10.92 8.40
N GLY A 65 11.01 10.65 7.90
CA GLY A 65 10.30 11.51 6.95
C GLY A 65 10.89 11.53 5.54
N SER A 66 11.93 10.72 5.24
CA SER A 66 12.47 10.59 3.88
C SER A 66 11.36 10.21 2.89
N LYS A 67 11.44 10.74 1.69
CA LYS A 67 10.55 10.41 0.58
C LYS A 67 11.27 9.51 -0.41
N LEU A 68 10.52 8.62 -1.06
CA LEU A 68 11.06 7.77 -2.12
C LEU A 68 11.52 8.61 -3.32
N GLU A 69 12.62 8.19 -3.90
CA GLU A 69 13.02 8.55 -5.26
C GLU A 69 12.15 7.75 -6.26
N LEU A 70 11.93 8.28 -7.46
CA LEU A 70 11.05 7.63 -8.45
C LEU A 70 11.52 6.23 -8.84
N GLU A 71 12.82 5.99 -8.86
CA GLU A 71 13.40 4.67 -9.16
C GLU A 71 13.07 3.59 -8.12
N ASP A 72 12.68 3.99 -6.91
CA ASP A 72 12.29 3.10 -5.80
C ASP A 72 10.78 3.18 -5.50
N ASP A 73 10.05 3.94 -6.28
CA ASP A 73 8.60 4.07 -6.18
C ASP A 73 7.92 2.93 -6.96
N ALA A 74 7.26 2.03 -6.23
CA ALA A 74 6.64 0.86 -6.84
C ALA A 74 5.53 1.19 -7.84
N ALA A 75 4.77 2.27 -7.63
CA ALA A 75 3.76 2.69 -8.59
C ALA A 75 4.42 3.24 -9.86
N HIS A 76 5.45 4.10 -9.71
CA HIS A 76 6.16 4.65 -10.86
C HIS A 76 6.79 3.56 -11.73
N VAL A 77 7.53 2.65 -11.13
CA VAL A 77 8.25 1.59 -11.84
C VAL A 77 7.31 0.60 -12.52
N ASN A 78 6.19 0.23 -11.88
CA ASN A 78 5.27 -0.77 -12.40
C ASN A 78 4.19 -0.21 -13.34
N MET A 79 3.83 1.06 -13.22
CA MET A 79 2.78 1.70 -14.04
C MET A 79 3.35 2.64 -15.12
N GLY A 80 4.53 3.20 -14.89
CA GLY A 80 5.19 4.13 -15.81
C GLY A 80 4.55 5.54 -15.86
N GLY A 81 5.04 6.38 -16.76
CA GLY A 81 4.54 7.74 -16.94
C GLY A 81 4.65 8.57 -15.67
N ASP A 82 3.62 9.34 -15.37
CA ASP A 82 3.55 10.23 -14.20
C ASP A 82 2.96 9.56 -12.96
N TRP A 83 2.68 8.24 -13.00
CA TRP A 83 2.22 7.50 -11.85
C TRP A 83 3.28 7.42 -10.77
N HIS A 84 2.89 7.62 -9.52
CA HIS A 84 3.74 7.47 -8.34
C HIS A 84 2.91 7.04 -7.12
N MET A 85 3.56 6.59 -6.06
CA MET A 85 2.89 6.31 -4.79
C MET A 85 2.39 7.60 -4.14
N PRO A 86 1.23 7.60 -3.48
CA PRO A 86 0.67 8.80 -2.89
C PRO A 86 1.57 9.35 -1.77
N ALA A 87 1.86 10.64 -1.80
CA ALA A 87 2.44 11.32 -0.67
C ALA A 87 1.44 11.40 0.50
N PRO A 88 1.89 11.52 1.76
CA PRO A 88 0.98 11.68 2.91
C PRO A 88 -0.02 12.83 2.75
N LYS A 89 0.37 13.91 2.08
CA LYS A 89 -0.51 15.04 1.75
C LYS A 89 -1.66 14.61 0.83
N GLN A 90 -1.39 13.78 -0.18
CA GLN A 90 -2.41 13.30 -1.12
C GLN A 90 -3.37 12.32 -0.45
N ILE A 91 -2.88 11.50 0.50
CA ILE A 91 -3.76 10.67 1.34
C ILE A 91 -4.69 11.53 2.19
N ARG A 92 -4.18 12.59 2.83
CA ARG A 92 -5.03 13.53 3.58
C ARG A 92 -6.03 14.23 2.69
N GLU A 93 -5.63 14.67 1.48
CA GLU A 93 -6.53 15.24 0.48
C GLU A 93 -7.68 14.27 0.16
N LEU A 94 -7.38 12.98 -0.04
CA LEU A 94 -8.41 11.97 -0.26
C LEU A 94 -9.38 11.88 0.92
N LEU A 95 -8.86 11.80 2.15
CA LEU A 95 -9.69 11.70 3.36
C LEU A 95 -10.57 12.93 3.57
N ASP A 96 -10.03 14.13 3.34
CA ASP A 96 -10.72 15.40 3.56
C ASP A 96 -11.83 15.65 2.52
N ASN A 97 -11.63 15.17 1.29
CA ASN A 97 -12.52 15.47 0.15
C ASN A 97 -13.46 14.32 -0.25
N THR A 98 -13.46 13.22 0.50
CA THR A 98 -14.35 12.09 0.23
C THR A 98 -15.18 11.69 1.44
N ILE A 99 -16.29 11.00 1.16
CA ILE A 99 -17.06 10.24 2.14
C ILE A 99 -16.65 8.78 1.97
N THR A 100 -16.31 8.13 3.08
CA THR A 100 -15.95 6.71 3.09
C THR A 100 -17.13 5.84 3.47
N SER A 101 -17.28 4.71 2.79
CA SER A 101 -18.23 3.66 3.14
C SER A 101 -17.58 2.30 3.04
N TRP A 102 -17.94 1.40 3.94
CA TRP A 102 -17.56 0.00 3.84
C TRP A 102 -18.54 -0.71 2.90
N GLU A 103 -18.02 -1.42 1.91
CA GLU A 103 -18.86 -2.10 0.92
C GLU A 103 -18.37 -3.53 0.68
N THR A 104 -19.36 -4.40 0.37
CA THR A 104 -19.14 -5.74 -0.17
C THR A 104 -19.61 -5.73 -1.61
N LEU A 105 -18.72 -5.99 -2.56
CA LEU A 105 -19.04 -6.03 -3.98
C LEU A 105 -19.62 -7.40 -4.41
N GLU A 106 -20.13 -7.49 -5.65
CA GLU A 106 -20.82 -8.68 -6.17
C GLU A 106 -20.02 -9.98 -6.08
N ASP A 107 -18.69 -9.91 -6.15
CA ASP A 107 -17.78 -11.04 -5.99
C ASP A 107 -17.48 -11.41 -4.52
N GLY A 108 -18.16 -10.76 -3.57
CA GLY A 108 -17.99 -10.99 -2.13
C GLY A 108 -16.75 -10.30 -1.53
N ILE A 109 -16.01 -9.53 -2.30
CA ILE A 109 -14.85 -8.79 -1.81
C ILE A 109 -15.28 -7.53 -1.08
N GLU A 110 -14.85 -7.42 0.16
CA GLU A 110 -15.08 -6.25 1.00
C GLU A 110 -13.95 -5.23 0.84
N GLY A 111 -14.27 -3.98 1.13
CA GLY A 111 -13.30 -2.89 1.10
C GLY A 111 -13.91 -1.56 1.46
N VAL A 112 -13.11 -0.53 1.33
CA VAL A 112 -13.53 0.85 1.53
C VAL A 112 -13.77 1.52 0.18
N LYS A 113 -14.91 2.17 0.04
CA LYS A 113 -15.23 3.05 -1.07
C LYS A 113 -15.07 4.50 -0.62
N PHE A 114 -14.36 5.25 -1.41
CA PHE A 114 -14.22 6.70 -1.28
C PHE A 114 -15.07 7.37 -2.34
N THR A 115 -16.03 8.19 -1.94
CA THR A 115 -16.91 8.93 -2.83
C THR A 115 -16.62 10.42 -2.71
N SER A 116 -16.33 11.07 -3.82
CA SER A 116 -16.02 12.51 -3.83
C SER A 116 -17.18 13.33 -3.27
N LYS A 117 -16.88 14.25 -2.34
CA LYS A 117 -17.85 15.23 -1.81
C LYS A 117 -18.34 16.24 -2.86
N LYS A 118 -17.53 16.46 -3.92
CA LYS A 118 -17.86 17.41 -5.00
C LYS A 118 -18.65 16.77 -6.13
N ASP A 119 -18.45 15.47 -6.39
CA ASP A 119 -19.07 14.74 -7.49
C ASP A 119 -19.22 13.28 -7.10
N ALA A 120 -20.41 12.90 -6.69
CA ALA A 120 -20.72 11.55 -6.20
C ALA A 120 -20.57 10.44 -7.27
N SER A 121 -20.46 10.79 -8.54
CA SER A 121 -20.15 9.83 -9.61
C SER A 121 -18.67 9.39 -9.58
N LYS A 122 -17.82 10.15 -8.93
CA LYS A 122 -16.37 9.88 -8.82
C LYS A 122 -16.08 9.11 -7.53
N THR A 123 -15.73 7.86 -7.73
CA THR A 123 -15.47 6.93 -6.63
C THR A 123 -14.21 6.12 -6.88
N ILE A 124 -13.56 5.68 -5.81
CA ILE A 124 -12.56 4.61 -5.85
C ILE A 124 -12.91 3.57 -4.79
N PHE A 125 -12.65 2.31 -5.09
CA PHE A 125 -12.79 1.19 -4.17
C PHE A 125 -11.42 0.58 -3.90
N ILE A 126 -11.09 0.32 -2.63
CA ILE A 126 -9.84 -0.31 -2.22
C ILE A 126 -10.17 -1.56 -1.40
N PRO A 127 -9.79 -2.77 -1.90
CA PRO A 127 -10.13 -4.02 -1.23
C PRO A 127 -9.29 -4.23 0.04
N ILE A 128 -9.82 -5.01 0.99
CA ILE A 128 -9.17 -5.36 2.26
C ILE A 128 -8.14 -6.47 2.07
N ALA A 129 -7.03 -6.14 1.49
CA ALA A 129 -5.97 -7.08 1.18
C ALA A 129 -5.12 -7.50 2.40
N GLY A 130 -5.29 -6.84 3.55
CA GLY A 130 -4.41 -7.04 4.70
C GLY A 130 -2.98 -6.56 4.45
N ASN A 131 -2.02 -7.25 5.05
CA ASN A 131 -0.61 -7.03 4.81
C ASN A 131 0.19 -8.34 4.89
N ALA A 132 1.40 -8.34 4.34
CA ALA A 132 2.28 -9.49 4.35
C ALA A 132 3.48 -9.27 5.29
N TRP A 133 3.73 -10.22 6.16
CA TRP A 133 4.92 -10.27 7.00
C TRP A 133 5.06 -11.66 7.63
N ASP A 134 6.28 -12.02 8.05
CA ASP A 134 6.59 -13.31 8.71
C ASP A 134 6.02 -14.54 7.98
N GLY A 135 6.19 -14.53 6.65
CA GLY A 135 5.78 -15.66 5.79
C GLY A 135 4.28 -15.85 5.62
N SER A 136 3.47 -14.85 5.95
CA SER A 136 2.01 -14.94 5.85
C SER A 136 1.37 -13.62 5.42
N VAL A 137 0.19 -13.72 4.81
CA VAL A 137 -0.72 -12.57 4.64
C VAL A 137 -1.68 -12.52 5.80
N HIS A 138 -1.63 -11.42 6.54
CA HIS A 138 -2.44 -11.16 7.72
C HIS A 138 -3.57 -10.19 7.42
N GLY A 139 -4.68 -10.28 8.13
CA GLY A 139 -5.77 -9.31 8.11
C GLY A 139 -6.56 -9.24 6.80
N SER A 140 -6.31 -10.11 5.83
CA SER A 140 -7.16 -10.24 4.64
C SER A 140 -8.60 -10.58 5.07
N GLY A 141 -9.55 -9.74 4.65
CA GLY A 141 -10.94 -9.82 5.15
C GLY A 141 -11.21 -9.02 6.44
N GLY A 142 -10.22 -8.38 7.06
CA GLY A 142 -10.38 -7.58 8.27
C GLY A 142 -9.92 -6.13 8.14
N TYR A 143 -8.79 -5.90 7.48
CA TYR A 143 -8.26 -4.56 7.22
C TYR A 143 -7.47 -4.52 5.90
N GLY A 144 -7.16 -3.31 5.47
CA GLY A 144 -6.28 -3.07 4.33
C GLY A 144 -5.36 -1.88 4.58
N GLY A 145 -4.38 -1.76 3.71
CA GLY A 145 -3.45 -0.64 3.75
C GLY A 145 -2.81 -0.38 2.40
N VAL A 146 -2.56 0.88 2.13
CA VAL A 146 -1.87 1.36 0.93
C VAL A 146 -0.68 2.21 1.34
N TRP A 147 0.52 1.83 0.93
CA TRP A 147 1.73 2.58 1.22
C TRP A 147 1.68 4.01 0.69
N SER A 148 2.22 4.94 1.46
CA SER A 148 2.61 6.26 0.97
C SER A 148 4.09 6.28 0.56
N SER A 149 4.46 7.29 -0.20
CA SER A 149 5.85 7.50 -0.66
C SER A 149 6.80 8.05 0.41
N ALA A 150 6.38 8.14 1.68
CA ALA A 150 7.20 8.74 2.73
C ALA A 150 7.33 7.86 3.97
N LEU A 151 8.51 7.90 4.59
CA LEU A 151 8.73 7.37 5.92
C LEU A 151 7.99 8.16 6.99
N TYR A 152 7.75 7.52 8.12
CA TYR A 152 7.16 8.15 9.28
C TYR A 152 8.06 9.27 9.83
N THR A 153 7.45 10.34 10.31
CA THR A 153 8.17 11.55 10.74
C THR A 153 8.88 11.41 12.08
N ASN A 154 8.52 10.39 12.87
CA ASN A 154 9.11 10.19 14.20
C ASN A 154 10.24 9.13 14.22
N ASN A 155 10.28 8.25 13.21
CA ASN A 155 11.34 7.26 13.09
C ASN A 155 11.54 6.84 11.63
N ALA A 156 12.68 6.22 11.32
CA ALA A 156 12.99 5.70 9.99
C ALA A 156 12.68 4.20 9.83
N ILE A 157 12.17 3.53 10.87
CA ILE A 157 11.80 2.11 10.84
C ILE A 157 10.49 1.91 10.10
N SER A 158 9.62 2.92 10.13
CA SER A 158 8.25 2.83 9.63
C SER A 158 8.02 3.66 8.38
N GLY A 159 7.29 3.10 7.42
CA GLY A 159 6.66 3.84 6.34
C GLY A 159 5.26 4.34 6.76
N GLN A 160 4.83 5.47 6.21
CA GLN A 160 3.44 5.91 6.35
C GLN A 160 2.55 5.17 5.36
N TYR A 161 1.30 4.92 5.72
CA TYR A 161 0.32 4.27 4.86
C TYR A 161 -1.11 4.65 5.21
N LEU A 162 -2.01 4.54 4.25
CA LEU A 162 -3.44 4.63 4.47
C LEU A 162 -3.92 3.32 5.08
N PHE A 163 -4.39 3.36 6.32
CA PHE A 163 -5.04 2.22 6.99
C PHE A 163 -6.56 2.32 6.86
N PHE A 164 -7.22 1.19 6.69
CA PHE A 164 -8.69 1.11 6.76
C PHE A 164 -9.18 -0.26 7.22
N ASN A 165 -10.28 -0.24 7.94
CA ASN A 165 -11.12 -1.37 8.29
C ASN A 165 -12.60 -0.93 8.24
N SER A 166 -13.52 -1.79 8.68
CA SER A 166 -14.97 -1.47 8.67
C SER A 166 -15.37 -0.27 9.55
N SER A 167 -14.51 0.17 10.47
CA SER A 167 -14.80 1.22 11.45
C SER A 167 -13.93 2.48 11.27
N TYR A 168 -12.74 2.35 10.72
CA TYR A 168 -11.74 3.42 10.70
C TYR A 168 -11.03 3.52 9.35
N VAL A 169 -10.74 4.76 8.94
CA VAL A 169 -9.90 5.09 7.78
C VAL A 169 -9.01 6.26 8.17
N TYR A 170 -7.71 6.07 8.20
CA TYR A 170 -6.75 7.12 8.60
C TYR A 170 -5.33 6.87 8.10
N LEU A 171 -4.52 7.92 8.11
CA LEU A 171 -3.08 7.82 7.83
C LEU A 171 -2.37 7.25 9.06
N SER A 172 -1.69 6.13 8.88
CA SER A 172 -0.95 5.39 9.91
C SER A 172 0.50 5.15 9.50
N HIS A 173 1.22 4.33 10.26
CA HIS A 173 2.59 3.90 9.96
C HIS A 173 2.78 2.44 10.34
N SER A 174 3.68 1.77 9.63
CA SER A 174 4.01 0.35 9.86
C SER A 174 5.47 0.09 9.51
N CYS A 175 6.04 -1.00 10.02
CA CYS A 175 7.41 -1.40 9.67
C CYS A 175 7.61 -1.42 8.16
N ARG A 176 8.66 -0.73 7.71
CA ARG A 176 8.97 -0.61 6.27
C ARG A 176 9.30 -1.94 5.59
N SER A 177 9.64 -2.97 6.36
CA SER A 177 9.83 -4.34 5.89
C SER A 177 8.53 -5.11 5.64
N ASN A 178 7.39 -4.65 6.16
CA ASN A 178 6.10 -5.27 5.88
C ASN A 178 5.64 -5.00 4.45
N GLY A 179 4.88 -5.93 3.89
CA GLY A 179 4.30 -5.80 2.56
C GLY A 179 2.86 -5.25 2.62
N TYR A 180 2.61 -4.15 1.96
CA TYR A 180 1.27 -3.58 1.77
C TYR A 180 0.97 -3.39 0.28
N SER A 181 -0.30 -3.17 -0.02
CA SER A 181 -0.73 -2.77 -1.36
C SER A 181 -0.11 -1.42 -1.76
N VAL A 182 0.06 -1.23 -3.05
CA VAL A 182 0.43 0.05 -3.66
C VAL A 182 -0.67 0.48 -4.62
N ARG A 183 -1.05 1.74 -4.57
CA ARG A 183 -2.01 2.39 -5.48
C ARG A 183 -1.37 3.64 -6.05
N GLY A 184 -1.32 3.72 -7.38
CA GLY A 184 -0.73 4.88 -8.05
C GLY A 184 -1.63 6.12 -7.99
N VAL A 185 -0.98 7.28 -8.01
CA VAL A 185 -1.62 8.58 -8.15
C VAL A 185 -0.89 9.44 -9.19
N ILE A 186 -1.58 10.45 -9.75
CA ILE A 186 -1.02 11.52 -10.58
C ILE A 186 -1.48 12.86 -9.99
N GLY A 187 -0.58 13.82 -9.88
CA GLY A 187 -0.83 15.17 -9.38
C GLY A 187 0.01 15.60 -8.21
#